data_e4a0ed8148014047c4ff4173b667cbe3
#
_entry.id   e4a0ed8148014047c4ff4173b667cbe3
#
_cell.length_a   1.000
_cell.length_b   1.000
_cell.length_c   1.000
_cell.angle_alpha   90.00
_cell.angle_beta   90.00
_cell.angle_gamma   90.00
#
_symmetry.space_group_name_H-M   'P 1'
#
loop_
_entity.id
_entity.type
_entity.pdbx_description
1 polymer ?
#
loop_
_entity_poly.entity_id
_entity_poly.type
_entity_poly.pdbx_seq_one_letter_code
_entity_poly.pdbx_strand_id
1 'polypeptide(L)'
;FYDFGSDRKFVTLTLEMFKQDKWGNTYFFVDHDFNYDKMDASSPNVAQGGTYTEISRALNFWQNSPMKNWSLHVEYNGGITKNYPINNAWLFGVEYFMHDKSFKNTLTLQALYKTIRKTDQNVPMQLTAVWGCKDIFGLKGLNFSGFADFWWEDHSSFLDKDGDPKLDKDGNIDYKAEHTVFTTEPQLWYNVGQHFGCENLSVGSEVEISHNFGSNAGWMVRPCLGVKWDF
;
A
#
# COMPACT_ATOMS: atom_id res chain seq x y z
N PHE A 1 3.83 11.02 5.90
CA PHE A 1 2.48 11.37 5.40
C PHE A 1 1.60 11.89 6.53
N TYR A 2 0.70 12.80 6.21
CA TYR A 2 -0.44 13.15 7.06
C TYR A 2 -1.72 12.78 6.33
N ASP A 3 -2.55 11.95 6.96
CA ASP A 3 -3.80 11.44 6.39
C ASP A 3 -4.96 12.37 6.74
N PHE A 4 -5.75 12.75 5.72
CA PHE A 4 -6.95 13.59 5.83
C PHE A 4 -8.25 12.79 5.71
N GLY A 5 -8.18 11.45 5.68
CA GLY A 5 -9.38 10.61 5.68
C GLY A 5 -10.28 10.91 6.87
N SER A 6 -11.60 10.74 6.68
CA SER A 6 -12.55 11.04 7.76
C SER A 6 -12.37 10.11 8.96
N ASP A 7 -11.93 8.88 8.70
CA ASP A 7 -11.66 7.83 9.69
C ASP A 7 -10.19 7.81 10.20
N ARG A 8 -9.31 8.58 9.54
CA ARG A 8 -7.89 8.70 9.89
C ARG A 8 -7.57 10.18 10.06
N LYS A 9 -6.70 10.53 10.93
CA LYS A 9 -6.15 11.89 11.12
C LYS A 9 -4.87 11.76 11.90
N PHE A 10 -3.90 11.07 11.31
CA PHE A 10 -2.63 10.78 11.96
C PHE A 10 -1.46 10.93 10.98
N VAL A 11 -0.26 10.90 11.52
CA VAL A 11 0.97 10.90 10.74
C VAL A 11 1.46 9.47 10.57
N THR A 12 1.82 9.09 9.36
CA THR A 12 2.54 7.84 9.07
C THR A 12 3.97 8.16 8.66
N LEU A 13 4.92 7.48 9.30
CA LEU A 13 6.31 7.40 8.86
C LEU A 13 6.50 6.12 8.06
N THR A 14 6.87 6.25 6.80
CA THR A 14 7.18 5.12 5.92
C THR A 14 8.70 5.03 5.72
N LEU A 15 9.25 3.85 5.97
CA LEU A 15 10.60 3.48 5.52
C LEU A 15 10.45 2.49 4.37
N GLU A 16 10.96 2.87 3.21
CA GLU A 16 10.84 2.11 1.98
C GLU A 16 12.22 1.83 1.37
N MET A 17 12.41 0.63 0.81
CA MET A 17 13.60 0.28 0.06
C MET A 17 13.25 -0.52 -1.20
N PHE A 18 13.83 -0.10 -2.33
CA PHE A 18 13.92 -0.89 -3.54
C PHE A 18 15.37 -1.13 -3.91
N LYS A 19 15.77 -2.40 -4.08
CA LYS A 19 17.13 -2.77 -4.45
C LYS A 19 17.13 -3.84 -5.53
N GLN A 20 17.81 -3.56 -6.64
CA GLN A 20 18.11 -4.54 -7.68
C GLN A 20 19.43 -5.24 -7.40
N ASP A 21 19.52 -6.51 -7.80
CA ASP A 21 20.74 -7.30 -7.85
C ASP A 21 20.75 -8.22 -9.09
N LYS A 22 21.76 -9.07 -9.19
CA LYS A 22 21.93 -10.00 -10.34
C LYS A 22 20.85 -11.10 -10.44
N TRP A 23 19.98 -11.25 -9.43
CA TRP A 23 18.95 -12.28 -9.38
C TRP A 23 17.54 -11.72 -9.48
N GLY A 24 17.40 -10.39 -9.50
CA GLY A 24 16.11 -9.72 -9.52
C GLY A 24 16.07 -8.48 -8.62
N ASN A 25 15.02 -8.30 -7.84
CA ASN A 25 14.91 -7.16 -6.94
C ASN A 25 14.27 -7.55 -5.59
N THR A 26 14.58 -6.77 -4.57
CA THR A 26 13.94 -6.80 -3.26
C THR A 26 13.25 -5.48 -3.04
N TYR A 27 12.03 -5.51 -2.60
CA TYR A 27 11.28 -4.34 -2.16
C TYR A 27 10.75 -4.58 -0.76
N PHE A 28 10.78 -3.60 0.08
CA PHE A 28 10.03 -3.59 1.33
C PHE A 28 9.61 -2.19 1.71
N PHE A 29 8.56 -2.10 2.48
CA PHE A 29 8.26 -0.92 3.28
C PHE A 29 7.77 -1.29 4.67
N VAL A 30 7.92 -0.34 5.57
CA VAL A 30 7.40 -0.38 6.93
C VAL A 30 6.72 0.93 7.20
N ASP A 31 5.44 0.88 7.48
CA ASP A 31 4.66 2.00 7.97
C ASP A 31 4.60 1.98 9.48
N HIS A 32 4.73 3.14 10.07
CA HIS A 32 4.53 3.36 11.48
C HIS A 32 3.60 4.54 11.70
N ASP A 33 2.43 4.26 12.26
CA ASP A 33 1.38 5.26 12.49
C ASP A 33 1.56 5.93 13.85
N PHE A 34 1.46 7.26 13.86
CA PHE A 34 1.44 8.08 15.06
C PHE A 34 0.04 8.66 15.25
N ASN A 35 -0.66 8.24 16.26
CA ASN A 35 -2.04 8.65 16.50
C ASN A 35 -2.08 9.93 17.37
N TYR A 36 -2.06 11.09 16.73
CA TYR A 36 -2.02 12.39 17.43
C TYR A 36 -3.39 12.87 17.92
N ASP A 37 -4.48 12.53 17.25
CA ASP A 37 -5.81 13.07 17.57
C ASP A 37 -6.45 12.49 18.85
N LYS A 38 -5.84 11.47 19.42
CA LYS A 38 -6.30 10.85 20.66
C LYS A 38 -5.29 10.97 21.80
N MET A 39 -4.49 12.03 21.81
CA MET A 39 -3.65 12.37 22.96
C MET A 39 -4.54 12.83 24.13
N ASP A 40 -5.13 11.88 24.79
CA ASP A 40 -5.68 12.08 26.12
C ASP A 40 -4.53 12.06 27.12
N ALA A 41 -4.35 13.15 27.87
CA ALA A 41 -3.33 13.28 28.90
C ALA A 41 -3.40 12.20 29.99
N SER A 42 -4.50 11.46 30.06
CA SER A 42 -4.70 10.31 30.95
C SER A 42 -4.13 8.99 30.41
N SER A 43 -3.68 8.94 29.14
CA SER A 43 -3.16 7.71 28.51
C SER A 43 -1.71 7.93 28.03
N PRO A 44 -0.70 7.51 28.82
CA PRO A 44 0.72 7.73 28.51
C PRO A 44 1.25 6.97 27.29
N ASN A 45 0.45 6.10 26.65
CA ASN A 45 0.85 5.24 25.53
C ASN A 45 0.28 5.67 24.17
N VAL A 46 -0.08 6.92 24.01
CA VAL A 46 -0.86 7.43 22.87
C VAL A 46 -0.03 7.69 21.60
N ALA A 47 1.30 7.59 21.67
CA ALA A 47 2.17 7.92 20.53
C ALA A 47 2.27 6.81 19.46
N GLN A 48 1.75 5.62 19.70
CA GLN A 48 1.88 4.48 18.79
C GLN A 48 0.50 4.05 18.28
N GLY A 49 0.26 4.22 17.00
CA GLY A 49 -0.97 3.79 16.33
C GLY A 49 -0.90 2.35 15.84
N GLY A 50 0.05 2.04 15.00
CA GLY A 50 0.22 0.72 14.43
C GLY A 50 1.50 0.61 13.63
N THR A 51 1.76 -0.58 13.11
CA THR A 51 2.85 -0.83 12.18
C THR A 51 2.39 -1.84 11.13
N TYR A 52 2.63 -1.54 9.87
CA TYR A 52 2.39 -2.46 8.77
C TYR A 52 3.69 -2.66 7.98
N THR A 53 3.91 -3.87 7.50
CA THR A 53 5.13 -4.22 6.79
C THR A 53 4.79 -5.12 5.61
N GLU A 54 5.37 -4.78 4.47
CA GLU A 54 5.46 -5.67 3.33
C GLU A 54 6.92 -5.89 2.95
N ILE A 55 7.26 -7.11 2.57
CA ILE A 55 8.55 -7.43 2.00
C ILE A 55 8.37 -8.40 0.85
N SER A 56 8.91 -8.06 -0.30
CA SER A 56 8.83 -8.88 -1.50
C SER A 56 10.18 -9.14 -2.14
N ARG A 57 10.24 -10.24 -2.86
CA ARG A 57 11.38 -10.64 -3.67
C ARG A 57 10.91 -11.11 -5.04
N ALA A 58 11.35 -10.40 -6.08
CA ALA A 58 11.24 -10.86 -7.45
C ALA A 58 12.52 -11.59 -7.86
N LEU A 59 12.38 -12.79 -8.43
CA LEU A 59 13.50 -13.65 -8.86
C LEU A 59 13.44 -13.84 -10.37
N ASN A 60 14.48 -13.41 -11.05
CA ASN A 60 14.64 -13.52 -12.50
C ASN A 60 15.98 -14.17 -12.84
N PHE A 61 15.98 -15.50 -13.00
CA PHE A 61 17.18 -16.28 -13.32
C PHE A 61 17.47 -16.37 -14.84
N TRP A 62 16.56 -15.86 -15.69
CA TRP A 62 16.56 -16.00 -17.15
C TRP A 62 16.65 -14.66 -17.91
N GLN A 63 17.36 -13.70 -17.32
CA GLN A 63 17.49 -12.32 -17.85
C GLN A 63 18.02 -12.25 -19.29
N ASN A 64 18.78 -13.28 -19.75
CA ASN A 64 19.33 -13.37 -21.10
C ASN A 64 18.44 -14.17 -22.07
N SER A 65 17.18 -14.42 -21.72
CA SER A 65 16.22 -15.18 -22.51
C SER A 65 15.05 -14.32 -22.99
N PRO A 66 14.18 -14.82 -23.88
CA PRO A 66 12.92 -14.14 -24.22
C PRO A 66 11.99 -13.89 -23.04
N MET A 67 12.18 -14.61 -21.94
CA MET A 67 11.41 -14.47 -20.71
C MET A 67 11.99 -13.40 -19.75
N LYS A 68 12.94 -12.60 -20.17
CA LYS A 68 13.67 -11.62 -19.32
C LYS A 68 12.76 -10.65 -18.52
N ASN A 69 11.55 -10.43 -18.99
CA ASN A 69 10.58 -9.54 -18.32
C ASN A 69 9.69 -10.27 -17.29
N TRP A 70 9.81 -11.59 -17.18
CA TRP A 70 9.08 -12.38 -16.20
C TRP A 70 9.95 -12.65 -14.98
N SER A 71 9.35 -12.57 -13.79
CA SER A 71 9.98 -12.98 -12.52
C SER A 71 9.04 -13.88 -11.73
N LEU A 72 9.62 -14.73 -10.90
CA LEU A 72 8.89 -15.34 -9.80
C LEU A 72 8.78 -14.31 -8.68
N HIS A 73 7.63 -14.27 -8.02
CA HIS A 73 7.38 -13.33 -6.93
C HIS A 73 7.07 -14.09 -5.65
N VAL A 74 7.64 -13.63 -4.54
CA VAL A 74 7.29 -14.02 -3.19
C VAL A 74 7.18 -12.79 -2.31
N GLU A 75 6.13 -12.72 -1.49
CA GLU A 75 5.85 -11.57 -0.65
C GLU A 75 5.28 -12.02 0.69
N TYR A 76 5.59 -11.27 1.72
CA TYR A 76 5.01 -11.37 3.05
C TYR A 76 4.46 -10.03 3.49
N ASN A 77 3.22 -10.06 4.01
CA ASN A 77 2.54 -8.89 4.55
C ASN A 77 2.11 -9.18 5.99
N GLY A 78 2.20 -8.18 6.86
CA GLY A 78 1.73 -8.32 8.22
C GLY A 78 1.94 -7.06 9.05
N GLY A 79 1.35 -7.06 10.23
CA GLY A 79 1.47 -5.90 11.10
C GLY A 79 0.57 -5.97 12.31
N ILE A 80 0.41 -4.83 12.92
CA ILE A 80 -0.47 -4.62 14.08
C ILE A 80 -1.10 -3.23 13.99
N THR A 81 -2.41 -3.16 14.13
CA THR A 81 -3.09 -1.89 14.36
C THR A 81 -3.04 -1.57 15.85
N LYS A 82 -3.52 -0.38 16.22
CA LYS A 82 -3.67 0.02 17.64
C LYS A 82 -4.45 -1.00 18.47
N ASN A 83 -5.42 -1.69 17.88
CA ASN A 83 -6.40 -2.49 18.60
C ASN A 83 -6.28 -4.00 18.38
N TYR A 84 -5.71 -4.43 17.23
CA TYR A 84 -5.64 -5.85 16.85
C TYR A 84 -4.50 -6.12 15.87
N PRO A 85 -4.00 -7.38 15.84
CA PRO A 85 -3.01 -7.78 14.85
C PRO A 85 -3.65 -7.87 13.45
N ILE A 86 -2.91 -7.44 12.43
CA ILE A 86 -3.23 -7.71 11.02
C ILE A 86 -2.86 -9.17 10.72
N ASN A 87 -3.77 -9.93 10.14
CA ASN A 87 -3.49 -11.31 9.77
C ASN A 87 -2.37 -11.38 8.74
N ASN A 88 -1.36 -12.19 9.04
CA ASN A 88 -0.22 -12.36 8.13
C ASN A 88 -0.68 -12.98 6.82
N ALA A 89 -0.17 -12.44 5.71
CA ALA A 89 -0.37 -12.99 4.38
C ALA A 89 0.96 -13.39 3.75
N TRP A 90 0.92 -14.44 2.95
CA TRP A 90 1.99 -14.85 2.05
C TRP A 90 1.46 -14.89 0.63
N LEU A 91 2.23 -14.33 -0.30
CA LEU A 91 1.90 -14.28 -1.71
C LEU A 91 3.03 -14.91 -2.53
N PHE A 92 2.63 -15.72 -3.52
CA PHE A 92 3.56 -16.43 -4.39
C PHE A 92 3.00 -16.41 -5.82
N GLY A 93 3.83 -16.12 -6.80
CA GLY A 93 3.36 -16.14 -8.16
C GLY A 93 4.36 -15.63 -9.17
N VAL A 94 3.83 -14.96 -10.16
CA VAL A 94 4.60 -14.41 -11.27
C VAL A 94 4.33 -12.94 -11.44
N GLU A 95 5.33 -12.22 -11.93
CA GLU A 95 5.19 -10.84 -12.35
C GLU A 95 5.75 -10.65 -13.76
N TYR A 96 5.19 -9.69 -14.47
CA TYR A 96 5.63 -9.26 -15.78
C TYR A 96 5.95 -7.78 -15.77
N PHE A 97 7.20 -7.43 -16.02
CA PHE A 97 7.70 -6.06 -16.01
C PHE A 97 7.75 -5.47 -17.41
N MET A 98 7.13 -4.32 -17.59
CA MET A 98 7.09 -3.53 -18.81
C MET A 98 7.73 -2.17 -18.57
N HIS A 99 8.45 -1.67 -19.55
CA HIS A 99 9.06 -0.34 -19.49
C HIS A 99 9.27 0.27 -20.89
N ASP A 100 9.35 1.57 -20.95
CA ASP A 100 9.83 2.25 -22.15
C ASP A 100 11.38 2.14 -22.25
N LYS A 101 11.95 2.58 -23.36
CA LYS A 101 13.40 2.51 -23.60
C LYS A 101 14.21 3.34 -22.59
N SER A 102 13.61 4.36 -22.01
CA SER A 102 14.26 5.28 -21.07
C SER A 102 14.04 4.89 -19.61
N PHE A 103 13.24 3.86 -19.32
CA PHE A 103 12.78 3.48 -17.98
C PHE A 103 12.10 4.62 -17.21
N LYS A 104 11.57 5.60 -17.94
CA LYS A 104 10.76 6.65 -17.34
C LYS A 104 9.35 6.19 -17.03
N ASN A 105 8.80 5.34 -17.90
CA ASN A 105 7.49 4.75 -17.69
C ASN A 105 7.65 3.24 -17.49
N THR A 106 7.15 2.76 -16.38
CA THR A 106 7.20 1.35 -15.98
C THR A 106 5.82 0.86 -15.56
N LEU A 107 5.55 -0.41 -15.81
CA LEU A 107 4.36 -1.09 -15.34
C LEU A 107 4.72 -2.54 -15.02
N THR A 108 4.42 -2.99 -13.80
CA THR A 108 4.51 -4.39 -13.39
C THR A 108 3.11 -4.93 -13.19
N LEU A 109 2.80 -6.07 -13.78
CA LEU A 109 1.57 -6.80 -13.53
C LEU A 109 1.91 -8.09 -12.79
N GLN A 110 1.15 -8.41 -11.76
CA GLN A 110 1.38 -9.59 -10.92
C GLN A 110 0.12 -10.44 -10.83
N ALA A 111 0.30 -11.75 -10.83
CA ALA A 111 -0.74 -12.74 -10.55
C ALA A 111 -0.21 -13.67 -9.46
N LEU A 112 -0.77 -13.55 -8.27
CA LEU A 112 -0.22 -14.13 -7.05
C LEU A 112 -1.27 -15.06 -6.40
N TYR A 113 -0.83 -16.24 -5.98
CA TYR A 113 -1.53 -17.03 -4.98
C TYR A 113 -1.36 -16.35 -3.63
N LYS A 114 -2.45 -15.98 -2.98
CA LYS A 114 -2.45 -15.29 -1.68
C LYS A 114 -3.04 -16.19 -0.62
N THR A 115 -2.36 -16.35 0.49
CA THR A 115 -2.89 -17.02 1.67
C THR A 115 -2.84 -16.06 2.86
N ILE A 116 -3.97 -15.91 3.54
CA ILE A 116 -4.12 -15.05 4.72
C ILE A 116 -4.40 -15.93 5.93
N ARG A 117 -3.59 -15.78 6.97
CA ARG A 117 -3.75 -16.58 8.19
C ARG A 117 -5.10 -16.31 8.86
N LYS A 118 -5.82 -17.38 9.21
CA LYS A 118 -7.14 -17.33 9.87
C LYS A 118 -8.25 -16.67 9.07
N THR A 119 -8.11 -16.62 7.75
CA THR A 119 -9.11 -16.07 6.86
C THR A 119 -9.44 -17.11 5.80
N ASP A 120 -10.71 -17.32 5.55
CA ASP A 120 -11.16 -18.19 4.46
C ASP A 120 -11.10 -17.42 3.14
N GLN A 121 -10.77 -18.12 2.07
CA GLN A 121 -10.66 -17.56 0.73
C GLN A 121 -11.23 -18.56 -0.28
N ASN A 122 -12.32 -18.19 -0.93
CA ASN A 122 -12.90 -18.99 -2.01
C ASN A 122 -11.98 -19.03 -3.23
N VAL A 123 -11.27 -17.94 -3.48
CA VAL A 123 -10.27 -17.80 -4.54
C VAL A 123 -9.01 -17.22 -3.92
N PRO A 124 -7.98 -18.03 -3.61
CA PRO A 124 -6.76 -17.57 -2.95
C PRO A 124 -5.82 -16.85 -3.94
N MET A 125 -6.28 -15.76 -4.52
CA MET A 125 -5.53 -15.00 -5.53
C MET A 125 -5.54 -13.49 -5.25
N GLN A 126 -4.47 -12.85 -5.68
CA GLN A 126 -4.35 -11.40 -5.80
C GLN A 126 -3.84 -11.04 -7.19
N LEU A 127 -4.41 -10.00 -7.76
CA LEU A 127 -3.93 -9.35 -8.97
C LEU A 127 -3.41 -7.96 -8.58
N THR A 128 -2.19 -7.67 -8.98
CA THR A 128 -1.52 -6.39 -8.66
C THR A 128 -1.02 -5.72 -9.94
N ALA A 129 -1.20 -4.41 -10.01
CA ALA A 129 -0.55 -3.54 -10.98
C ALA A 129 0.25 -2.47 -10.25
N VAL A 130 1.54 -2.33 -10.58
CA VAL A 130 2.44 -1.29 -10.02
C VAL A 130 2.96 -0.45 -11.16
N TRP A 131 2.84 0.88 -11.05
CA TRP A 131 3.30 1.79 -12.11
C TRP A 131 4.23 2.87 -11.57
N GLY A 132 5.07 3.38 -12.48
CA GLY A 132 5.93 4.53 -12.23
C GLY A 132 6.12 5.33 -13.52
N CYS A 133 5.87 6.65 -13.43
CA CYS A 133 6.05 7.60 -14.52
C CYS A 133 6.88 8.77 -14.01
N LYS A 134 8.05 8.96 -14.60
CA LYS A 134 8.98 10.05 -14.22
C LYS A 134 8.87 11.22 -15.17
N ASP A 135 9.05 12.43 -14.64
CA ASP A 135 9.05 13.68 -15.40
C ASP A 135 7.78 13.85 -16.26
N ILE A 136 6.62 13.55 -15.69
CA ILE A 136 5.34 13.62 -16.41
C ILE A 136 5.08 15.03 -16.92
N PHE A 137 4.40 15.13 -18.07
CA PHE A 137 4.14 16.39 -18.77
C PHE A 137 5.41 17.18 -19.14
N GLY A 138 6.60 16.53 -19.17
CA GLY A 138 7.88 17.18 -19.43
C GLY A 138 8.41 18.01 -18.24
N LEU A 139 7.79 17.95 -17.09
CA LEU A 139 8.21 18.65 -15.88
C LEU A 139 9.22 17.79 -15.09
N LYS A 140 10.50 18.20 -15.14
CA LYS A 140 11.57 17.51 -14.41
C LYS A 140 11.24 17.41 -12.92
N GLY A 141 11.36 16.19 -12.39
CA GLY A 141 11.12 15.91 -10.97
C GLY A 141 9.65 15.76 -10.58
N LEU A 142 8.69 15.88 -11.53
CA LEU A 142 7.30 15.55 -11.28
C LEU A 142 7.07 14.09 -11.66
N ASN A 143 6.81 13.24 -10.66
CA ASN A 143 6.66 11.81 -10.81
C ASN A 143 5.27 11.36 -10.39
N PHE A 144 4.70 10.41 -11.14
CA PHE A 144 3.45 9.75 -10.81
C PHE A 144 3.71 8.26 -10.65
N SER A 145 3.34 7.70 -9.51
CA SER A 145 3.54 6.29 -9.19
C SER A 145 2.35 5.74 -8.42
N GLY A 146 2.36 4.46 -8.16
CA GLY A 146 1.37 3.83 -7.32
C GLY A 146 1.17 2.36 -7.65
N PHE A 147 0.18 1.79 -6.99
CA PHE A 147 -0.24 0.42 -7.22
C PHE A 147 -1.76 0.29 -7.21
N ALA A 148 -2.25 -0.84 -7.67
CA ALA A 148 -3.63 -1.28 -7.52
C ALA A 148 -3.66 -2.79 -7.27
N ASP A 149 -4.34 -3.18 -6.21
CA ASP A 149 -4.52 -4.55 -5.77
C ASP A 149 -5.99 -4.94 -5.78
N PHE A 150 -6.25 -6.13 -6.26
CA PHE A 150 -7.54 -6.77 -6.17
C PHE A 150 -7.37 -8.22 -5.70
N TRP A 151 -8.08 -8.59 -4.63
CA TRP A 151 -8.03 -9.97 -4.11
C TRP A 151 -9.37 -10.44 -3.58
N TRP A 152 -9.47 -11.75 -3.36
CA TRP A 152 -10.61 -12.39 -2.74
C TRP A 152 -10.28 -12.70 -1.28
N GLU A 153 -11.18 -12.30 -0.40
CA GLU A 153 -11.06 -12.50 1.04
C GLU A 153 -12.44 -12.51 1.68
N ASP A 154 -12.77 -13.59 2.39
CA ASP A 154 -14.00 -13.65 3.16
C ASP A 154 -13.80 -12.98 4.51
N HIS A 155 -14.44 -11.84 4.71
CA HIS A 155 -14.36 -11.07 5.95
C HIS A 155 -15.68 -10.34 6.26
N SER A 156 -15.74 -9.68 7.38
CA SER A 156 -16.90 -8.87 7.77
C SER A 156 -16.52 -7.39 7.83
N SER A 157 -17.26 -6.58 7.12
CA SER A 157 -17.21 -5.12 7.26
C SER A 157 -18.31 -4.64 8.23
N PHE A 158 -17.98 -3.64 9.04
CA PHE A 158 -18.92 -3.10 10.04
C PHE A 158 -18.65 -1.62 10.36
N LEU A 159 -17.64 -1.01 9.78
CA LEU A 159 -17.34 0.41 9.95
C LEU A 159 -17.92 1.22 8.78
N ASP A 160 -18.34 2.42 9.06
CA ASP A 160 -18.74 3.39 8.06
C ASP A 160 -17.54 4.22 7.55
N LYS A 161 -17.82 5.25 6.74
CA LYS A 161 -16.79 6.14 6.17
C LYS A 161 -16.05 7.00 7.20
N ASP A 162 -16.61 7.17 8.39
CA ASP A 162 -16.03 7.97 9.47
C ASP A 162 -15.32 7.09 10.52
N GLY A 163 -15.29 5.76 10.26
CA GLY A 163 -14.65 4.77 11.13
C GLY A 163 -15.52 4.37 12.33
N ASP A 164 -16.77 4.76 12.33
CA ASP A 164 -17.72 4.41 13.39
C ASP A 164 -18.45 3.10 13.06
N PRO A 165 -18.78 2.27 14.07
CA PRO A 165 -19.56 1.06 13.85
C PRO A 165 -20.93 1.36 13.27
N LYS A 166 -21.29 0.72 12.15
CA LYS A 166 -22.65 0.72 11.62
C LYS A 166 -23.57 -0.03 12.57
N LEU A 167 -24.72 0.56 12.88
CA LEU A 167 -25.71 -0.07 13.74
C LEU A 167 -26.94 -0.47 12.92
N ASP A 168 -27.49 -1.63 13.25
CA ASP A 168 -28.79 -2.06 12.77
C ASP A 168 -29.94 -1.25 13.45
N LYS A 169 -31.19 -1.53 13.06
CA LYS A 169 -32.39 -0.87 13.62
C LYS A 169 -32.60 -1.16 15.11
N ASP A 170 -31.97 -2.20 15.64
CA ASP A 170 -32.09 -2.62 17.04
C ASP A 170 -30.88 -2.12 17.89
N GLY A 171 -29.94 -1.37 17.24
CA GLY A 171 -28.76 -0.78 17.89
C GLY A 171 -27.57 -1.72 18.02
N ASN A 172 -27.58 -2.89 17.39
CA ASN A 172 -26.45 -3.80 17.35
C ASN A 172 -25.53 -3.47 16.19
N ILE A 173 -24.26 -3.91 16.25
CA ILE A 173 -23.31 -3.74 15.12
C ILE A 173 -23.82 -4.56 13.92
N ASP A 174 -23.99 -3.87 12.79
CA ASP A 174 -24.43 -4.47 11.52
C ASP A 174 -23.21 -5.01 10.76
N TYR A 175 -22.97 -6.32 10.87
CA TYR A 175 -21.90 -7.01 10.17
C TYR A 175 -22.36 -7.41 8.78
N LYS A 176 -21.61 -6.98 7.77
CA LYS A 176 -21.85 -7.34 6.38
C LYS A 176 -20.74 -8.26 5.88
N ALA A 177 -21.09 -9.41 5.33
CA ALA A 177 -20.13 -10.32 4.68
C ALA A 177 -19.63 -9.73 3.36
N GLU A 178 -18.31 -9.72 3.20
CA GLU A 178 -17.61 -9.28 1.99
C GLU A 178 -16.69 -10.40 1.48
N HIS A 179 -16.48 -10.44 0.17
CA HIS A 179 -15.72 -11.52 -0.49
C HIS A 179 -14.59 -11.03 -1.37
N THR A 180 -14.54 -9.74 -1.63
CA THR A 180 -13.53 -9.12 -2.49
C THR A 180 -13.06 -7.81 -1.88
N VAL A 181 -11.79 -7.53 -2.06
CA VAL A 181 -11.15 -6.29 -1.65
C VAL A 181 -10.43 -5.67 -2.83
N PHE A 182 -10.53 -4.36 -2.92
CA PHE A 182 -9.74 -3.55 -3.85
C PHE A 182 -9.07 -2.42 -3.09
N THR A 183 -7.81 -2.15 -3.40
CA THR A 183 -7.10 -0.95 -2.94
C THR A 183 -6.19 -0.42 -4.03
N THR A 184 -6.02 0.88 -4.07
CA THR A 184 -5.07 1.57 -4.95
C THR A 184 -4.58 2.84 -4.28
N GLU A 185 -3.30 3.14 -4.49
CA GLU A 185 -2.65 4.34 -3.94
C GLU A 185 -1.88 5.08 -5.03
N PRO A 186 -2.56 5.85 -5.89
CA PRO A 186 -1.90 6.79 -6.79
C PRO A 186 -1.18 7.87 -5.99
N GLN A 187 0.08 8.11 -6.35
CA GLN A 187 0.98 9.06 -5.72
C GLN A 187 1.48 10.08 -6.74
N LEU A 188 1.55 11.34 -6.34
CA LEU A 188 2.15 12.41 -7.14
C LEU A 188 3.24 13.10 -6.31
N TRP A 189 4.49 13.02 -6.78
CA TRP A 189 5.65 13.57 -6.10
C TRP A 189 6.37 14.62 -6.94
N TYR A 190 6.72 15.74 -6.32
CA TYR A 190 7.55 16.76 -6.95
C TYR A 190 8.84 16.97 -6.17
N ASN A 191 9.98 16.82 -6.87
CA ASN A 191 11.29 17.08 -6.28
C ASN A 191 11.50 18.59 -6.14
N VAL A 192 11.12 19.13 -4.99
CA VAL A 192 11.29 20.57 -4.67
C VAL A 192 12.75 20.91 -4.39
N GLY A 193 13.52 19.95 -3.91
CA GLY A 193 14.91 20.12 -3.55
C GLY A 193 15.82 20.48 -4.71
N GLN A 194 15.45 20.12 -5.95
CA GLN A 194 16.19 20.49 -7.16
C GLN A 194 16.37 22.01 -7.33
N HIS A 195 15.50 22.82 -6.71
CA HIS A 195 15.56 24.30 -6.82
C HIS A 195 16.55 24.95 -5.85
N PHE A 196 17.04 24.20 -4.88
CA PHE A 196 17.98 24.72 -3.86
C PHE A 196 19.13 23.77 -3.52
N GLY A 197 19.42 22.83 -4.43
CA GLY A 197 20.60 21.95 -4.34
C GLY A 197 20.46 20.78 -3.36
N CYS A 198 19.23 20.39 -3.03
CA CYS A 198 18.93 19.24 -2.19
C CYS A 198 18.05 18.22 -2.97
N GLU A 199 18.63 17.53 -3.95
CA GLU A 199 17.89 16.68 -4.88
C GLU A 199 17.17 15.47 -4.21
N ASN A 200 17.45 15.23 -2.95
CA ASN A 200 16.84 14.15 -2.16
C ASN A 200 15.43 14.48 -1.64
N LEU A 201 15.02 15.77 -1.67
CA LEU A 201 13.79 16.21 -1.04
C LEU A 201 12.64 16.34 -2.03
N SER A 202 11.57 15.63 -1.78
CA SER A 202 10.31 15.73 -2.54
C SER A 202 9.14 16.02 -1.62
N VAL A 203 8.15 16.71 -2.15
CA VAL A 203 6.83 16.87 -1.53
C VAL A 203 5.78 16.27 -2.44
N GLY A 204 4.71 15.75 -1.88
CA GLY A 204 3.72 15.07 -2.70
C GLY A 204 2.45 14.71 -1.96
N SER A 205 1.63 13.95 -2.66
CA SER A 205 0.34 13.46 -2.20
C SER A 205 0.18 12.01 -2.61
N GLU A 206 -0.46 11.27 -1.75
CA GLU A 206 -0.97 9.93 -2.00
C GLU A 206 -2.47 9.94 -1.72
N VAL A 207 -3.22 9.13 -2.46
CA VAL A 207 -4.66 8.96 -2.21
C VAL A 207 -4.95 7.47 -2.15
N GLU A 208 -5.19 6.93 -0.95
CA GLU A 208 -5.75 5.58 -0.83
C GLU A 208 -7.20 5.61 -1.30
N ILE A 209 -7.51 4.79 -2.29
CA ILE A 209 -8.87 4.50 -2.73
C ILE A 209 -9.09 3.01 -2.55
N SER A 210 -10.02 2.67 -1.68
CA SER A 210 -10.26 1.27 -1.35
C SER A 210 -11.74 0.90 -1.40
N HIS A 211 -12.03 -0.39 -1.58
CA HIS A 211 -13.37 -0.97 -1.50
C HIS A 211 -13.34 -2.22 -0.63
N ASN A 212 -14.16 -2.22 0.41
CA ASN A 212 -14.25 -3.30 1.39
C ASN A 212 -12.90 -3.65 2.04
N PHE A 213 -12.04 -2.66 2.26
CA PHE A 213 -10.71 -2.88 2.82
C PHE A 213 -10.74 -2.82 4.36
N GLY A 214 -10.18 -3.85 4.98
CA GLY A 214 -10.22 -4.00 6.44
C GLY A 214 -11.65 -4.19 6.95
N SER A 215 -12.07 -3.36 7.89
CA SER A 215 -13.43 -3.39 8.44
C SER A 215 -14.39 -2.37 7.83
N ASN A 216 -13.95 -1.57 6.85
CA ASN A 216 -14.77 -0.57 6.20
C ASN A 216 -15.63 -1.17 5.09
N ALA A 217 -16.91 -0.84 5.07
CA ALA A 217 -17.84 -1.28 4.04
C ALA A 217 -17.91 -0.27 2.88
N GLY A 218 -17.75 -0.77 1.65
CA GLY A 218 -17.89 0.02 0.44
C GLY A 218 -16.65 0.86 0.12
N TRP A 219 -16.84 1.94 -0.63
CA TRP A 219 -15.74 2.78 -1.11
C TRP A 219 -15.26 3.75 -0.03
N MET A 220 -13.94 3.82 0.10
CA MET A 220 -13.23 4.79 0.93
C MET A 220 -12.25 5.58 0.08
N VAL A 221 -12.03 6.85 0.42
CA VAL A 221 -11.02 7.72 -0.22
C VAL A 221 -10.29 8.47 0.89
N ARG A 222 -8.99 8.25 1.00
CA ARG A 222 -8.13 8.79 2.05
C ARG A 222 -6.97 9.55 1.43
N PRO A 223 -7.11 10.87 1.22
CA PRO A 223 -6.01 11.68 0.69
C PRO A 223 -4.97 11.96 1.77
N CYS A 224 -3.69 11.88 1.39
CA CYS A 224 -2.55 12.19 2.24
C CYS A 224 -1.67 13.27 1.60
N LEU A 225 -1.00 14.07 2.42
CA LEU A 225 0.13 14.89 2.01
C LEU A 225 1.41 14.36 2.66
N GLY A 226 2.50 14.36 1.91
CA GLY A 226 3.76 13.80 2.37
C GLY A 226 4.99 14.60 1.99
N VAL A 227 6.04 14.33 2.76
CA VAL A 227 7.41 14.73 2.46
C VAL A 227 8.22 13.45 2.33
N LYS A 228 9.02 13.35 1.26
CA LYS A 228 9.86 12.19 0.99
C LYS A 228 11.32 12.60 0.92
N TRP A 229 12.18 11.78 1.52
CA TRP A 229 13.62 11.90 1.45
C TRP A 229 14.19 10.62 0.83
N ASP A 230 14.86 10.74 -0.30
CA ASP A 230 15.55 9.64 -0.98
C ASP A 230 17.02 9.60 -0.55
N PHE A 231 17.55 8.41 -0.18
CA PHE A 231 18.94 8.22 0.31
C PHE A 231 19.90 7.81 -0.81
#